data_203c7b1c47687aa86ba51d159ca5748f
#
_entry.id   203c7b1c47687aa86ba51d159ca5748f
#
_cell.length_a   1.000
_cell.length_b   1.000
_cell.length_c   1.000
_cell.angle_alpha   90.00
_cell.angle_beta   90.00
_cell.angle_gamma   90.00
#
_symmetry.space_group_name_H-M   'P 1'
#
loop_
_entity.id
_entity.type
_entity.pdbx_description
1 polymer ?
#
loop_
_entity_poly.entity_id
_entity_poly.type
_entity_poly.pdbx_seq_one_letter_code
_entity_poly.pdbx_strand_id
1 'polypeptide(L)'
;MSSQAYFQALLEGQLLTAQELNVLRSLRERIERTLSPLDGSPRYRYGGSYGKQTIIRARYDLDVVAYWSKDTTYTIKGIYEGVGNELRKEFTYIKSKTVAWEIPFEGGFHVDVVPGRALDVNFFETNLYRTDTGTTLKTSLKTHIDTVRNSGRRDVIRLMKLWRERRQVPFKKSFLLELLTIYGCKGVLYTELEPQVIAALRYLRDNIETIQVLDPANTNNSLSDDISSGDKTRIKIAAQAALGANYWTEVFA
;
A
#
# COMPACT_ATOMS: atom_id res chain seq x y z
N MET A 1 -11.44 -29.82 6.14
CA MET A 1 -10.27 -29.12 5.57
C MET A 1 -9.48 -28.57 6.74
N SER A 2 -8.13 -28.72 6.76
CA SER A 2 -7.31 -28.09 7.80
C SER A 2 -7.29 -26.58 7.62
N SER A 3 -7.04 -25.81 8.70
CA SER A 3 -6.91 -24.35 8.65
C SER A 3 -5.81 -23.92 7.65
N GLN A 4 -4.69 -24.64 7.60
CA GLN A 4 -3.62 -24.36 6.65
C GLN A 4 -4.07 -24.49 5.20
N ALA A 5 -4.77 -25.58 4.86
CA ALA A 5 -5.30 -25.77 3.50
C ALA A 5 -6.35 -24.72 3.14
N TYR A 6 -7.17 -24.31 4.09
CA TYR A 6 -8.15 -23.23 3.90
C TYR A 6 -7.46 -21.89 3.59
N PHE A 7 -6.46 -21.50 4.37
CA PHE A 7 -5.72 -20.27 4.13
C PHE A 7 -4.95 -20.28 2.81
N GLN A 8 -4.37 -21.43 2.42
CA GLN A 8 -3.73 -21.57 1.12
C GLN A 8 -4.72 -21.36 -0.03
N ALA A 9 -5.91 -21.98 0.04
CA ALA A 9 -6.97 -21.77 -0.96
C ALA A 9 -7.43 -20.31 -1.03
N LEU A 10 -7.54 -19.60 0.11
CA LEU A 10 -7.82 -18.17 0.12
C LEU A 10 -6.74 -17.38 -0.60
N LEU A 11 -5.47 -17.65 -0.32
CA LEU A 11 -4.33 -16.96 -0.94
C LEU A 11 -4.27 -17.20 -2.45
N GLU A 12 -4.50 -18.42 -2.91
CA GLU A 12 -4.58 -18.78 -4.33
C GLU A 12 -5.71 -18.01 -5.03
N GLY A 13 -6.88 -17.92 -4.41
CA GLY A 13 -8.01 -17.13 -4.91
C GLY A 13 -7.74 -15.61 -4.97
N GLN A 14 -6.70 -15.13 -4.30
CA GLN A 14 -6.28 -13.73 -4.33
C GLN A 14 -5.13 -13.44 -5.30
N LEU A 15 -4.67 -14.41 -6.06
CA LEU A 15 -3.68 -14.18 -7.12
C LEU A 15 -4.35 -13.43 -8.28
N LEU A 16 -3.65 -12.44 -8.81
CA LEU A 16 -4.04 -11.80 -10.07
C LEU A 16 -3.84 -12.77 -11.22
N THR A 17 -4.77 -12.79 -12.14
CA THR A 17 -4.66 -13.54 -13.39
C THR A 17 -3.57 -12.97 -14.30
N ALA A 18 -3.12 -13.74 -15.28
CA ALA A 18 -2.18 -13.25 -16.29
C ALA A 18 -2.74 -12.04 -17.06
N GLN A 19 -4.05 -12.02 -17.31
CA GLN A 19 -4.72 -10.90 -17.97
C GLN A 19 -4.68 -9.64 -17.10
N GLU A 20 -5.03 -9.72 -15.81
CA GLU A 20 -4.95 -8.61 -14.86
C GLU A 20 -3.52 -8.07 -14.74
N LEU A 21 -2.52 -8.95 -14.65
CA LEU A 21 -1.10 -8.56 -14.63
C LEU A 21 -0.67 -7.84 -15.92
N ASN A 22 -1.15 -8.28 -17.08
CA ASN A 22 -0.88 -7.62 -18.36
C ASN A 22 -1.52 -6.23 -18.42
N VAL A 23 -2.75 -6.07 -17.90
CA VAL A 23 -3.40 -4.76 -17.80
C VAL A 23 -2.56 -3.80 -16.93
N LEU A 24 -2.09 -4.24 -15.76
CA LEU A 24 -1.24 -3.41 -14.89
C LEU A 24 0.05 -2.98 -15.59
N ARG A 25 0.68 -3.90 -16.35
CA ARG A 25 1.89 -3.60 -17.13
C ARG A 25 1.61 -2.58 -18.22
N SER A 26 0.57 -2.77 -19.01
CA SER A 26 0.18 -1.87 -20.10
C SER A 26 -0.18 -0.47 -19.58
N LEU A 27 -0.84 -0.37 -18.43
CA LEU A 27 -1.14 0.92 -17.79
C LEU A 27 0.13 1.63 -17.36
N ARG A 28 1.09 0.92 -16.76
CA ARG A 28 2.39 1.52 -16.43
C ARG A 28 3.10 2.04 -17.68
N GLU A 29 3.20 1.24 -18.73
CA GLU A 29 3.84 1.61 -19.99
C GLU A 29 3.12 2.83 -20.65
N ARG A 30 1.80 2.90 -20.53
CA ARG A 30 1.02 4.05 -20.99
C ARG A 30 1.39 5.32 -20.22
N ILE A 31 1.49 5.24 -18.89
CA ILE A 31 1.93 6.36 -18.04
C ILE A 31 3.36 6.80 -18.41
N GLU A 32 4.29 5.87 -18.57
CA GLU A 32 5.68 6.17 -18.95
C GLU A 32 5.72 6.93 -20.29
N ARG A 33 4.94 6.52 -21.28
CA ARG A 33 4.82 7.23 -22.58
C ARG A 33 4.18 8.60 -22.41
N THR A 34 3.11 8.73 -21.64
CA THR A 34 2.45 10.01 -21.37
C THR A 34 3.38 11.02 -20.73
N LEU A 35 4.28 10.57 -19.85
CA LEU A 35 5.22 11.45 -19.16
C LEU A 35 6.55 11.65 -19.92
N SER A 36 6.75 10.98 -21.04
CA SER A 36 7.98 11.10 -21.84
C SER A 36 8.31 12.51 -22.35
N PRO A 37 7.34 13.43 -22.58
CA PRO A 37 7.65 14.81 -22.94
C PRO A 37 8.28 15.64 -21.82
N LEU A 38 8.21 15.19 -20.57
CA LEU A 38 8.84 15.89 -19.45
C LEU A 38 10.33 15.60 -19.43
N ASP A 39 11.13 16.66 -19.43
CA ASP A 39 12.59 16.54 -19.35
C ASP A 39 13.06 15.84 -18.08
N GLY A 40 14.30 15.30 -18.14
CA GLY A 40 14.98 14.72 -16.98
C GLY A 40 14.78 13.22 -16.76
N SER A 41 14.13 12.53 -17.70
CA SER A 41 14.03 11.06 -17.78
C SER A 41 13.81 10.39 -16.41
N PRO A 42 12.63 10.47 -15.81
CA PRO A 42 12.38 9.92 -14.49
C PRO A 42 12.56 8.40 -14.46
N ARG A 43 12.93 7.85 -13.30
CA ARG A 43 12.92 6.42 -13.06
C ARG A 43 11.54 5.97 -12.59
N TYR A 44 10.99 4.99 -13.29
CA TYR A 44 9.69 4.41 -12.95
C TYR A 44 9.85 3.15 -12.14
N ARG A 45 9.03 3.00 -11.10
CA ARG A 45 8.97 1.79 -10.28
C ARG A 45 7.52 1.50 -9.87
N TYR A 46 7.24 0.23 -9.57
CA TYR A 46 6.01 -0.13 -8.89
C TYR A 46 6.13 0.17 -7.40
N GLY A 47 5.16 0.92 -6.89
CA GLY A 47 4.97 1.19 -5.47
C GLY A 47 3.95 0.24 -4.82
N GLY A 48 3.39 0.71 -3.72
CA GLY A 48 2.23 0.14 -3.05
C GLY A 48 2.26 -1.36 -2.81
N SER A 49 1.11 -1.98 -2.92
CA SER A 49 0.92 -3.41 -2.68
C SER A 49 1.57 -4.28 -3.75
N TYR A 50 1.59 -3.82 -5.01
CA TYR A 50 2.27 -4.55 -6.09
C TYR A 50 3.78 -4.59 -5.86
N GLY A 51 4.39 -3.43 -5.59
CA GLY A 51 5.82 -3.33 -5.28
C GLY A 51 6.24 -4.17 -4.07
N LYS A 52 5.40 -4.25 -3.04
CA LYS A 52 5.62 -5.04 -1.81
C LYS A 52 5.29 -6.52 -1.97
N GLN A 53 4.65 -6.93 -3.07
CA GLN A 53 4.14 -8.29 -3.29
C GLN A 53 3.07 -8.72 -2.26
N THR A 54 2.24 -7.77 -1.84
CA THR A 54 1.12 -7.99 -0.91
C THR A 54 -0.23 -7.63 -1.55
N ILE A 55 -0.29 -7.57 -2.88
CA ILE A 55 -1.50 -7.31 -3.64
C ILE A 55 -2.49 -8.46 -3.46
N ILE A 56 -3.78 -8.14 -3.35
CA ILE A 56 -4.88 -9.09 -3.32
C ILE A 56 -5.90 -8.74 -4.39
N ARG A 57 -6.49 -9.74 -5.03
CA ARG A 57 -7.46 -9.57 -6.13
C ARG A 57 -8.76 -8.91 -5.67
N ALA A 58 -9.19 -9.16 -4.43
CA ALA A 58 -10.41 -8.59 -3.87
C ALA A 58 -10.43 -7.05 -3.88
N ARG A 59 -9.25 -6.44 -3.77
CA ARG A 59 -9.07 -4.99 -3.90
C ARG A 59 -7.61 -4.69 -4.22
N TYR A 60 -7.36 -4.14 -5.37
CA TYR A 60 -6.02 -3.71 -5.76
C TYR A 60 -6.05 -2.40 -6.54
N ASP A 61 -4.98 -1.67 -6.38
CA ASP A 61 -4.66 -0.43 -7.06
C ASP A 61 -3.26 -0.57 -7.64
N LEU A 62 -2.92 0.25 -8.61
CA LEU A 62 -1.57 0.30 -9.16
C LEU A 62 -0.90 1.60 -8.74
N ASP A 63 0.17 1.51 -7.96
CA ASP A 63 1.01 2.66 -7.63
C ASP A 63 2.21 2.69 -8.59
N VAL A 64 2.29 3.72 -9.42
CA VAL A 64 3.42 4.00 -10.31
C VAL A 64 4.17 5.19 -9.77
N VAL A 65 5.38 4.99 -9.30
CA VAL A 65 6.25 6.10 -8.89
C VAL A 65 7.11 6.56 -10.07
N ALA A 66 7.22 7.87 -10.26
CA ALA A 66 8.04 8.52 -11.26
C ALA A 66 9.00 9.49 -10.54
N TYR A 67 10.28 9.11 -10.39
CA TYR A 67 11.25 9.88 -9.63
C TYR A 67 12.29 10.52 -10.54
N TRP A 68 12.34 11.84 -10.52
CA TRP A 68 13.39 12.64 -11.18
C TRP A 68 14.68 12.59 -10.41
N SER A 69 15.80 12.78 -11.10
CA SER A 69 17.12 12.88 -10.49
C SER A 69 17.17 14.01 -9.45
N LYS A 70 18.03 13.86 -8.44
CA LYS A 70 18.34 14.93 -7.48
C LYS A 70 18.87 16.21 -8.17
N ASP A 71 19.49 16.05 -9.33
CA ASP A 71 20.12 17.14 -10.10
C ASP A 71 19.15 17.81 -11.10
N THR A 72 17.86 17.41 -11.12
CA THR A 72 16.86 18.06 -11.97
C THR A 72 16.69 19.53 -11.62
N THR A 73 16.48 20.37 -12.63
CA THR A 73 16.20 21.80 -12.45
C THR A 73 14.77 22.08 -12.01
N TYR A 74 13.87 21.10 -12.11
CA TYR A 74 12.49 21.27 -11.69
C TYR A 74 12.37 21.38 -10.16
N THR A 75 11.52 22.29 -9.71
CA THR A 75 11.07 22.29 -8.32
C THR A 75 10.19 21.07 -8.05
N ILE A 76 10.08 20.65 -6.80
CA ILE A 76 9.22 19.49 -6.47
C ILE A 76 7.74 19.75 -6.80
N LYS A 77 7.26 20.99 -6.64
CA LYS A 77 5.95 21.44 -7.08
C LYS A 77 5.84 21.38 -8.59
N GLY A 78 6.85 21.88 -9.32
CA GLY A 78 6.89 21.85 -10.78
C GLY A 78 6.83 20.43 -11.35
N ILE A 79 7.49 19.45 -10.72
CA ILE A 79 7.39 18.04 -11.07
C ILE A 79 5.94 17.56 -10.90
N TYR A 80 5.31 17.82 -9.74
CA TYR A 80 3.94 17.41 -9.47
C TYR A 80 2.94 18.00 -10.48
N GLU A 81 3.02 19.31 -10.72
CA GLU A 81 2.13 20.02 -11.65
C GLU A 81 2.37 19.59 -13.11
N GLY A 82 3.64 19.44 -13.51
CA GLY A 82 4.00 18.95 -14.85
C GLY A 82 3.43 17.56 -15.13
N VAL A 83 3.57 16.63 -14.19
CA VAL A 83 2.96 15.30 -14.30
C VAL A 83 1.43 15.40 -14.45
N GLY A 84 0.76 16.19 -13.63
CA GLY A 84 -0.67 16.38 -13.73
C GLY A 84 -1.10 16.96 -15.09
N ASN A 85 -0.33 17.88 -15.65
CA ASN A 85 -0.62 18.48 -16.96
C ASN A 85 -0.49 17.45 -18.08
N GLU A 86 0.56 16.62 -18.10
CA GLU A 86 0.70 15.57 -19.10
C GLU A 86 -0.38 14.50 -18.96
N LEU A 87 -0.70 14.06 -17.75
CA LEU A 87 -1.76 13.07 -17.52
C LEU A 87 -3.13 13.56 -18.01
N ARG A 88 -3.46 14.86 -17.87
CA ARG A 88 -4.73 15.42 -18.38
C ARG A 88 -4.86 15.41 -19.89
N LYS A 89 -3.76 15.36 -20.63
CA LYS A 89 -3.79 15.25 -22.10
C LYS A 89 -4.22 13.85 -22.55
N GLU A 90 -3.90 12.83 -21.74
CA GLU A 90 -4.10 11.42 -22.10
C GLU A 90 -5.34 10.81 -21.44
N PHE A 91 -5.68 11.24 -20.21
CA PHE A 91 -6.76 10.68 -19.41
C PHE A 91 -7.87 11.72 -19.21
N THR A 92 -9.09 11.37 -19.57
CA THR A 92 -10.26 12.27 -19.50
C THR A 92 -10.52 12.81 -18.09
N TYR A 93 -10.19 12.00 -17.05
CA TYR A 93 -10.40 12.38 -15.68
C TYR A 93 -9.24 11.92 -14.80
N ILE A 94 -8.69 12.85 -14.02
CA ILE A 94 -7.70 12.58 -12.98
C ILE A 94 -8.02 13.39 -11.73
N LYS A 95 -7.61 12.89 -10.56
CA LYS A 95 -7.77 13.58 -9.28
C LYS A 95 -6.42 13.89 -8.66
N SER A 96 -6.28 15.11 -8.14
CA SER A 96 -5.18 15.46 -7.26
C SER A 96 -5.37 14.82 -5.89
N LYS A 97 -4.36 14.10 -5.42
CA LYS A 97 -4.24 13.56 -4.04
C LYS A 97 -3.11 14.27 -3.32
N THR A 98 -2.93 13.99 -2.04
CA THR A 98 -1.91 14.65 -1.20
C THR A 98 -0.52 14.61 -1.82
N VAL A 99 -0.11 13.50 -2.42
CA VAL A 99 1.23 13.33 -3.02
C VAL A 99 1.21 12.63 -4.39
N ALA A 100 0.03 12.36 -4.94
CA ALA A 100 -0.15 11.58 -6.15
C ALA A 100 -1.22 12.18 -7.05
N TRP A 101 -1.28 11.69 -8.29
CA TRP A 101 -2.39 11.85 -9.20
C TRP A 101 -3.12 10.51 -9.35
N GLU A 102 -4.41 10.48 -9.02
CA GLU A 102 -5.27 9.31 -9.18
C GLU A 102 -5.90 9.33 -10.57
N ILE A 103 -5.78 8.22 -11.29
CA ILE A 103 -6.46 7.95 -12.55
C ILE A 103 -7.50 6.86 -12.27
N PRO A 104 -8.80 7.19 -12.14
CA PRO A 104 -9.84 6.20 -11.86
C PRO A 104 -10.21 5.43 -13.13
N PHE A 105 -10.57 4.17 -12.95
CA PHE A 105 -11.10 3.26 -13.97
C PHE A 105 -12.42 2.64 -13.50
N GLU A 106 -13.05 1.89 -14.36
CA GLU A 106 -14.29 1.16 -14.03
C GLU A 106 -14.06 0.12 -12.91
N GLY A 107 -15.14 -0.21 -12.19
CA GLY A 107 -15.09 -1.19 -11.11
C GLY A 107 -14.37 -0.74 -9.85
N GLY A 108 -14.05 0.57 -9.72
CA GLY A 108 -13.36 1.13 -8.56
C GLY A 108 -11.84 0.93 -8.55
N PHE A 109 -11.29 0.32 -9.61
CA PHE A 109 -9.84 0.25 -9.83
C PHE A 109 -9.28 1.64 -10.14
N HIS A 110 -8.08 1.95 -9.66
CA HIS A 110 -7.40 3.19 -10.00
C HIS A 110 -5.88 3.00 -10.09
N VAL A 111 -5.24 3.96 -10.73
CA VAL A 111 -3.79 4.06 -10.76
C VAL A 111 -3.37 5.35 -10.06
N ASP A 112 -2.50 5.23 -9.08
CA ASP A 112 -1.85 6.37 -8.44
C ASP A 112 -0.49 6.62 -9.07
N VAL A 113 -0.30 7.77 -9.66
CA VAL A 113 0.99 8.24 -10.19
C VAL A 113 1.63 9.14 -9.14
N VAL A 114 2.76 8.71 -8.60
CA VAL A 114 3.46 9.39 -7.49
C VAL A 114 4.73 10.05 -8.02
N PRO A 115 4.71 11.34 -8.35
CA PRO A 115 5.89 12.07 -8.78
C PRO A 115 6.77 12.45 -7.59
N GLY A 116 8.10 12.42 -7.78
CA GLY A 116 9.03 12.81 -6.74
C GLY A 116 10.40 13.20 -7.28
N ARG A 117 11.22 13.80 -6.41
CA ARG A 117 12.62 14.11 -6.70
C ARG A 117 13.51 13.33 -5.75
N ALA A 118 14.40 12.52 -6.31
CA ALA A 118 15.37 11.75 -5.55
C ALA A 118 16.30 12.67 -4.72
N LEU A 119 16.74 12.17 -3.58
CA LEU A 119 17.72 12.82 -2.73
C LEU A 119 19.12 12.20 -2.90
N ASP A 120 19.19 11.03 -3.53
CA ASP A 120 20.42 10.28 -3.77
C ASP A 120 20.46 9.70 -5.18
N VAL A 121 21.66 9.31 -5.64
CA VAL A 121 21.90 8.77 -6.98
C VAL A 121 21.24 7.39 -7.21
N ASN A 122 20.90 6.67 -6.14
CA ASN A 122 20.25 5.35 -6.20
C ASN A 122 18.73 5.46 -6.22
N PHE A 123 18.16 6.65 -5.97
CA PHE A 123 16.71 6.88 -5.86
C PHE A 123 16.08 6.09 -4.70
N PHE A 124 16.80 5.95 -3.59
CA PHE A 124 16.29 5.28 -2.40
C PHE A 124 15.47 6.23 -1.54
N GLU A 125 15.95 7.42 -1.31
CA GLU A 125 15.26 8.50 -0.63
C GLU A 125 14.71 9.50 -1.63
N THR A 126 13.53 10.02 -1.37
CA THR A 126 12.80 10.90 -2.32
C THR A 126 11.98 11.92 -1.56
N ASN A 127 11.92 13.12 -2.10
CA ASN A 127 10.97 14.14 -1.71
C ASN A 127 9.74 14.09 -2.62
N LEU A 128 8.56 14.13 -2.00
CA LEU A 128 7.25 14.27 -2.66
C LEU A 128 6.68 15.64 -2.35
N TYR A 129 5.93 16.22 -3.28
CA TYR A 129 5.16 17.44 -3.03
C TYR A 129 3.86 17.11 -2.30
N ARG A 130 3.57 17.83 -1.22
CA ARG A 130 2.29 17.76 -0.50
C ARG A 130 1.37 18.89 -0.95
N THR A 131 0.24 18.53 -1.54
CA THR A 131 -0.75 19.50 -2.04
C THR A 131 -1.54 20.17 -0.93
N ASP A 132 -1.76 19.48 0.19
CA ASP A 132 -2.54 19.96 1.34
C ASP A 132 -1.82 21.04 2.14
N THR A 133 -0.49 21.00 2.20
CA THR A 133 0.32 21.96 2.97
C THR A 133 1.24 22.81 2.11
N GLY A 134 1.40 22.49 0.82
CA GLY A 134 2.38 23.13 -0.06
C GLY A 134 3.84 22.79 0.29
N THR A 135 4.07 21.81 1.15
CA THR A 135 5.39 21.43 1.67
C THR A 135 5.94 20.17 1.00
N THR A 136 7.05 19.69 1.51
CA THR A 136 7.74 18.50 1.03
C THR A 136 7.60 17.37 2.05
N LEU A 137 7.30 16.16 1.56
CA LEU A 137 7.33 14.93 2.34
C LEU A 137 8.53 14.08 1.91
N LYS A 138 9.47 13.85 2.83
CA LYS A 138 10.55 12.87 2.62
C LYS A 138 10.00 11.46 2.81
N THR A 139 10.36 10.55 1.90
CA THR A 139 9.97 9.14 1.95
C THR A 139 11.05 8.24 1.32
N SER A 140 10.91 6.93 1.48
CA SER A 140 11.74 5.93 0.83
C SER A 140 10.91 4.74 0.38
N LEU A 141 10.70 4.65 -0.94
CA LEU A 141 10.03 3.50 -1.54
C LEU A 141 10.77 2.19 -1.21
N LYS A 142 12.12 2.23 -1.25
CA LYS A 142 12.95 1.07 -0.92
C LYS A 142 12.70 0.61 0.51
N THR A 143 12.71 1.51 1.49
CA THR A 143 12.45 1.17 2.90
C THR A 143 11.07 0.54 3.08
N HIS A 144 10.02 1.11 2.47
CA HIS A 144 8.67 0.54 2.54
C HIS A 144 8.59 -0.87 1.94
N ILE A 145 9.22 -1.08 0.78
CA ILE A 145 9.24 -2.40 0.13
C ILE A 145 10.04 -3.41 0.96
N ASP A 146 11.23 -3.04 1.39
CA ASP A 146 12.13 -3.93 2.14
C ASP A 146 11.55 -4.30 3.50
N THR A 147 10.95 -3.37 4.23
CA THR A 147 10.28 -3.63 5.51
C THR A 147 9.24 -4.75 5.37
N VAL A 148 8.45 -4.72 4.31
CA VAL A 148 7.40 -5.74 4.09
C VAL A 148 7.99 -7.03 3.52
N ARG A 149 8.83 -6.94 2.49
CA ARG A 149 9.37 -8.14 1.82
C ARG A 149 10.28 -8.94 2.74
N ASN A 150 11.16 -8.27 3.48
CA ASN A 150 12.13 -8.92 4.37
C ASN A 150 11.49 -9.41 5.68
N SER A 151 10.25 -9.02 5.97
CA SER A 151 9.54 -9.53 7.15
C SER A 151 9.22 -11.03 7.05
N GLY A 152 9.20 -11.61 5.85
CA GLY A 152 8.72 -12.97 5.62
C GLY A 152 7.21 -13.17 5.84
N ARG A 153 6.42 -12.09 6.03
CA ARG A 153 5.00 -12.14 6.42
C ARG A 153 4.02 -11.80 5.29
N ARG A 154 4.44 -11.89 4.02
CA ARG A 154 3.60 -11.47 2.89
C ARG A 154 2.26 -12.19 2.82
N ASP A 155 2.22 -13.50 3.09
CA ASP A 155 1.00 -14.29 2.99
C ASP A 155 0.02 -13.96 4.12
N VAL A 156 0.49 -13.85 5.36
CA VAL A 156 -0.39 -13.39 6.45
C VAL A 156 -0.86 -11.95 6.25
N ILE A 157 -0.03 -11.07 5.71
CA ILE A 157 -0.43 -9.71 5.34
C ILE A 157 -1.55 -9.74 4.28
N ARG A 158 -1.47 -10.60 3.27
CA ARG A 158 -2.52 -10.77 2.25
C ARG A 158 -3.82 -11.29 2.87
N LEU A 159 -3.74 -12.24 3.81
CA LEU A 159 -4.90 -12.71 4.58
C LEU A 159 -5.51 -11.59 5.41
N MET A 160 -4.70 -10.81 6.14
CA MET A 160 -5.22 -9.68 6.94
C MET A 160 -5.85 -8.59 6.07
N LYS A 161 -5.31 -8.34 4.87
CA LYS A 161 -5.96 -7.45 3.90
C LYS A 161 -7.30 -8.02 3.42
N LEU A 162 -7.36 -9.32 3.12
CA LEU A 162 -8.60 -9.99 2.71
C LEU A 162 -9.65 -9.92 3.82
N TRP A 163 -9.27 -10.17 5.09
CA TRP A 163 -10.14 -9.99 6.25
C TRP A 163 -10.67 -8.55 6.34
N ARG A 164 -9.79 -7.55 6.19
CA ARG A 164 -10.20 -6.15 6.18
C ARG A 164 -11.27 -5.87 5.13
N GLU A 165 -11.07 -6.33 3.90
CA GLU A 165 -12.02 -6.08 2.80
C GLU A 165 -13.36 -6.77 3.04
N ARG A 166 -13.35 -8.06 3.39
CA ARG A 166 -14.57 -8.83 3.59
C ARG A 166 -15.39 -8.39 4.80
N ARG A 167 -14.70 -7.95 5.86
CA ARG A 167 -15.34 -7.47 7.09
C ARG A 167 -15.45 -5.95 7.17
N GLN A 168 -15.09 -5.23 6.11
CA GLN A 168 -15.16 -3.78 6.01
C GLN A 168 -14.48 -3.08 7.21
N VAL A 169 -13.33 -3.62 7.64
CA VAL A 169 -12.59 -3.08 8.78
C VAL A 169 -11.94 -1.73 8.40
N PRO A 170 -12.12 -0.66 9.19
CA PRO A 170 -11.85 0.70 8.76
C PRO A 170 -10.36 1.10 8.79
N PHE A 171 -9.53 0.38 8.04
CA PHE A 171 -8.16 0.79 7.75
C PHE A 171 -8.12 1.63 6.46
N LYS A 172 -7.87 2.92 6.57
CA LYS A 172 -7.73 3.82 5.41
C LYS A 172 -6.48 3.51 4.60
N LYS A 173 -5.37 3.19 5.26
CA LYS A 173 -4.07 2.90 4.63
C LYS A 173 -3.66 1.45 4.85
N SER A 174 -3.44 0.72 3.78
CA SER A 174 -2.99 -0.67 3.82
C SER A 174 -1.64 -0.83 4.51
N PHE A 175 -0.74 0.16 4.37
CA PHE A 175 0.61 0.06 4.92
C PHE A 175 0.63 -0.04 6.45
N LEU A 176 -0.27 0.68 7.14
CA LEU A 176 -0.40 0.54 8.58
C LEU A 176 -0.84 -0.87 9.00
N LEU A 177 -1.82 -1.45 8.30
CA LEU A 177 -2.24 -2.84 8.56
C LEU A 177 -1.07 -3.83 8.31
N GLU A 178 -0.27 -3.60 7.27
CA GLU A 178 0.91 -4.41 6.97
C GLU A 178 1.92 -4.38 8.12
N LEU A 179 2.24 -3.19 8.64
CA LEU A 179 3.17 -3.04 9.78
C LEU A 179 2.62 -3.67 11.05
N LEU A 180 1.34 -3.44 11.38
CA LEU A 180 0.71 -4.03 12.56
C LEU A 180 0.66 -5.55 12.48
N THR A 181 0.47 -6.12 11.29
CA THR A 181 0.56 -7.55 11.03
C THR A 181 1.98 -8.07 11.30
N ILE A 182 3.00 -7.36 10.80
CA ILE A 182 4.41 -7.71 11.04
C ILE A 182 4.73 -7.67 12.53
N TYR A 183 4.30 -6.64 13.24
CA TYR A 183 4.53 -6.49 14.68
C TYR A 183 3.85 -7.61 15.49
N GLY A 184 2.60 -7.92 15.17
CA GLY A 184 1.87 -8.99 15.82
C GLY A 184 2.48 -10.38 15.61
N CYS A 185 3.11 -10.59 14.44
CA CYS A 185 3.78 -11.86 14.13
C CYS A 185 5.22 -11.97 14.67
N LYS A 186 5.71 -10.98 15.42
CA LYS A 186 7.06 -11.05 16.00
C LYS A 186 7.19 -12.27 16.93
N GLY A 187 8.20 -13.12 16.69
CA GLY A 187 8.43 -14.34 17.45
C GLY A 187 7.55 -15.55 17.06
N VAL A 188 6.60 -15.38 16.12
CA VAL A 188 5.78 -16.49 15.61
C VAL A 188 6.52 -17.18 14.45
N LEU A 189 6.46 -18.52 14.41
CA LEU A 189 7.04 -19.30 13.32
C LEU A 189 6.41 -18.97 11.97
N TYR A 190 7.19 -19.11 10.89
CA TYR A 190 6.77 -18.78 9.53
C TYR A 190 6.00 -19.91 8.83
N THR A 191 6.09 -21.13 9.34
CA THR A 191 5.65 -22.35 8.66
C THR A 191 4.13 -22.49 8.56
N GLU A 192 3.39 -21.95 9.53
CA GLU A 192 1.94 -22.11 9.63
C GLU A 192 1.24 -20.75 9.63
N LEU A 193 0.19 -20.62 8.81
CA LEU A 193 -0.52 -19.36 8.64
C LEU A 193 -1.47 -19.07 9.80
N GLU A 194 -2.10 -20.10 10.37
CA GLU A 194 -3.09 -19.91 11.45
C GLU A 194 -2.52 -19.22 12.69
N PRO A 195 -1.39 -19.67 13.27
CA PRO A 195 -0.76 -18.99 14.39
C PRO A 195 -0.42 -17.53 14.08
N GLN A 196 -0.01 -17.25 12.83
CA GLN A 196 0.33 -15.89 12.42
C GLN A 196 -0.93 -15.00 12.31
N VAL A 197 -2.02 -15.49 11.74
CA VAL A 197 -3.31 -14.76 11.66
C VAL A 197 -3.84 -14.49 13.07
N ILE A 198 -3.83 -15.49 13.96
CA ILE A 198 -4.24 -15.34 15.36
C ILE A 198 -3.39 -14.28 16.06
N ALA A 199 -2.08 -14.33 15.89
CA ALA A 199 -1.15 -13.38 16.53
C ALA A 199 -1.39 -11.94 16.01
N ALA A 200 -1.60 -11.76 14.72
CA ALA A 200 -1.91 -10.46 14.14
C ALA A 200 -3.25 -9.91 14.65
N LEU A 201 -4.30 -10.73 14.73
CA LEU A 201 -5.61 -10.34 15.27
C LEU A 201 -5.53 -10.00 16.76
N ARG A 202 -4.81 -10.80 17.56
CA ARG A 202 -4.57 -10.51 19.00
C ARG A 202 -3.84 -9.18 19.16
N TYR A 203 -2.82 -8.95 18.35
CA TYR A 203 -2.05 -7.71 18.42
C TYR A 203 -2.94 -6.48 18.10
N LEU A 204 -3.81 -6.56 17.10
CA LEU A 204 -4.77 -5.52 16.78
C LEU A 204 -5.75 -5.30 17.95
N ARG A 205 -6.35 -6.36 18.48
CA ARG A 205 -7.29 -6.27 19.60
C ARG A 205 -6.66 -5.58 20.82
N ASP A 206 -5.42 -5.93 21.14
CA ASP A 206 -4.80 -5.51 22.40
C ASP A 206 -4.12 -4.14 22.30
N ASN A 207 -3.69 -3.71 21.12
CA ASN A 207 -2.82 -2.54 20.98
C ASN A 207 -3.38 -1.40 20.13
N ILE A 208 -4.34 -1.63 19.22
CA ILE A 208 -4.73 -0.64 18.20
C ILE A 208 -5.16 0.71 18.78
N GLU A 209 -5.77 0.73 19.96
CA GLU A 209 -6.28 1.97 20.59
C GLU A 209 -5.16 2.89 21.08
N THR A 210 -4.04 2.32 21.49
CA THR A 210 -2.96 3.06 22.16
C THR A 210 -1.65 3.10 21.38
N ILE A 211 -1.49 2.22 20.37
CA ILE A 211 -0.23 2.11 19.67
C ILE A 211 0.09 3.34 18.84
N GLN A 212 1.33 3.80 18.90
CA GLN A 212 1.92 4.73 17.97
C GLN A 212 2.78 3.97 16.96
N VAL A 213 2.49 4.15 15.67
CA VAL A 213 3.24 3.55 14.56
C VAL A 213 3.83 4.66 13.71
N LEU A 214 5.14 4.75 13.72
CA LEU A 214 5.88 5.69 12.88
C LEU A 214 6.16 5.07 11.50
N ASP A 215 6.21 5.90 10.48
CA ASP A 215 6.63 5.50 9.14
C ASP A 215 8.12 5.11 9.17
N PRO A 216 8.51 3.88 8.78
CA PRO A 216 9.91 3.44 8.80
C PRO A 216 10.80 4.24 7.83
N ALA A 217 10.22 4.92 6.83
CA ALA A 217 10.93 5.79 5.91
C ALA A 217 11.02 7.25 6.39
N ASN A 218 10.20 7.63 7.36
CA ASN A 218 10.16 8.99 7.91
C ASN A 218 9.55 8.99 9.31
N THR A 219 10.36 8.87 10.33
CA THR A 219 9.90 8.78 11.74
C THR A 219 9.19 10.04 12.26
N ASN A 220 9.21 11.14 11.53
CA ASN A 220 8.39 12.31 11.84
C ASN A 220 6.92 12.15 11.37
N ASN A 221 6.61 11.08 10.64
CA ASN A 221 5.28 10.77 10.13
C ASN A 221 4.65 9.64 10.96
N SER A 222 3.61 9.94 11.73
CA SER A 222 2.84 8.95 12.47
C SER A 222 1.75 8.36 11.58
N LEU A 223 1.84 7.07 11.26
CA LEU A 223 0.84 6.36 10.47
C LEU A 223 -0.43 6.05 11.27
N SER A 224 -0.30 5.90 12.59
CA SER A 224 -1.43 5.60 13.48
C SER A 224 -2.37 6.80 13.70
N ASP A 225 -1.92 8.03 13.43
CA ASP A 225 -2.73 9.24 13.58
C ASP A 225 -3.76 9.38 12.44
N ASP A 226 -3.59 8.64 11.36
CA ASP A 226 -4.55 8.57 10.25
C ASP A 226 -5.86 7.82 10.61
N ILE A 227 -5.91 7.13 11.75
CA ILE A 227 -7.08 6.39 12.21
C ILE A 227 -7.74 7.14 13.38
N SER A 228 -9.02 7.47 13.23
CA SER A 228 -9.80 8.08 14.31
C SER A 228 -9.96 7.12 15.49
N SER A 229 -10.18 7.65 16.71
CA SER A 229 -10.43 6.83 17.90
C SER A 229 -11.62 5.88 17.70
N GLY A 230 -12.69 6.33 17.06
CA GLY A 230 -13.84 5.50 16.74
C GLY A 230 -13.50 4.37 15.76
N ASP A 231 -12.63 4.61 14.78
CA ASP A 231 -12.14 3.56 13.87
C ASP A 231 -11.24 2.56 14.61
N LYS A 232 -10.37 3.01 15.50
CA LYS A 232 -9.54 2.14 16.34
C LYS A 232 -10.40 1.18 17.17
N THR A 233 -11.45 1.70 17.80
CA THR A 233 -12.41 0.86 18.55
C THR A 233 -13.14 -0.14 17.64
N ARG A 234 -13.56 0.27 16.43
CA ARG A 234 -14.16 -0.66 15.45
C ARG A 234 -13.19 -1.75 14.99
N ILE A 235 -11.93 -1.43 14.77
CA ILE A 235 -10.88 -2.40 14.42
C ILE A 235 -10.69 -3.40 15.56
N LYS A 236 -10.63 -2.95 16.81
CA LYS A 236 -10.52 -3.80 17.99
C LYS A 236 -11.68 -4.78 18.09
N ILE A 237 -12.91 -4.28 17.96
CA ILE A 237 -14.12 -5.12 18.00
C ILE A 237 -14.11 -6.16 16.88
N ALA A 238 -13.75 -5.76 15.65
CA ALA A 238 -13.65 -6.68 14.52
C ALA A 238 -12.61 -7.78 14.74
N ALA A 239 -11.43 -7.42 15.30
CA ALA A 239 -10.38 -8.38 15.64
C ALA A 239 -10.84 -9.34 16.76
N GLN A 240 -11.54 -8.85 17.77
CA GLN A 240 -12.09 -9.65 18.83
C GLN A 240 -13.17 -10.64 18.31
N ALA A 241 -14.06 -10.18 17.44
CA ALA A 241 -15.07 -11.03 16.80
C ALA A 241 -14.42 -12.13 15.95
N ALA A 242 -13.39 -11.81 15.18
CA ALA A 242 -12.63 -12.80 14.41
C ALA A 242 -11.95 -13.87 15.29
N LEU A 243 -11.43 -13.48 16.44
CA LEU A 243 -10.83 -14.41 17.41
C LEU A 243 -11.84 -15.28 18.15
N GLY A 244 -13.09 -14.83 18.27
CA GLY A 244 -14.20 -15.58 18.89
C GLY A 244 -14.99 -16.45 17.93
N ALA A 245 -14.71 -16.42 16.62
CA ALA A 245 -15.40 -17.24 15.64
C ALA A 245 -15.04 -18.72 15.79
N ASN A 246 -16.03 -19.61 15.58
CA ASN A 246 -15.80 -21.05 15.64
C ASN A 246 -15.05 -21.59 14.42
N TYR A 247 -15.25 -20.93 13.27
CA TYR A 247 -14.68 -21.35 11.98
C TYR A 247 -14.08 -20.17 11.22
N TRP A 248 -12.95 -20.39 10.55
CA TRP A 248 -12.34 -19.38 9.70
C TRP A 248 -13.21 -18.93 8.52
N THR A 249 -14.14 -19.78 8.07
CA THR A 249 -15.14 -19.41 7.08
C THR A 249 -16.04 -18.26 7.54
N GLU A 250 -16.30 -18.13 8.85
CA GLU A 250 -17.04 -17.00 9.41
C GLU A 250 -16.22 -15.71 9.42
N VAL A 251 -14.89 -15.80 9.51
CA VAL A 251 -13.97 -14.68 9.53
C VAL A 251 -13.71 -14.12 8.14
N PHE A 252 -13.66 -15.03 7.15
CA PHE A 252 -13.33 -14.69 5.76
C PHE A 252 -14.53 -14.90 4.80
N ALA A 253 -15.76 -14.83 5.32
CA ALA A 253 -17.00 -14.89 4.50
C ALA A 253 -17.18 -13.62 3.67
#